data_641334e45e2bcf5a63aac81d16ddcb93
#
_entry.id   641334e45e2bcf5a63aac81d16ddcb93
#
_cell.length_a   1.000
_cell.length_b   1.000
_cell.length_c   1.000
_cell.angle_alpha   90.00
_cell.angle_beta   90.00
_cell.angle_gamma   90.00
#
_symmetry.space_group_name_H-M   'P 1'
#
loop_
_entity.id
_entity.type
_entity.pdbx_description
1 polymer ?
#
loop_
_entity_poly.entity_id
_entity_poly.type
_entity_poly.pdbx_seq_one_letter_code
_entity_poly.pdbx_strand_id
1 'polypeptide(L)'
;MLPFSTPELLLEFVTKHWQERYVTADLPTEAVLEMYSRRPFFLLLSIDAPLGVRFERFRAKTASTTGGAGAAERTSLEHFAHMSDAHLYDVTDGQLSLMNRASVRLLNTSSSLAHLYATLSKVDLVNEDRLRPSWDTYFMALASLAARRSNCMKRRVGCVLVREKRVISTGYNGTPRGLRNCGEGGCGRCNDGQGSGHGLTTCLCIHAEENALLEAGRERIREEAILYCDTCPCLTCSIKICQVGISEVVYSQGYSMDGDTAAVFREAGVRLRQFVPVSCPVCKGVGWC
;
A
#
# COMPACT_ATOMS: atom_id res chain seq x y z
N MET A 1 -32.91 -7.95 -3.07
CA MET A 1 -31.95 -8.44 -2.05
C MET A 1 -32.14 -9.95 -1.94
N LEU A 2 -31.10 -10.74 -2.04
CA LEU A 2 -31.16 -12.22 -1.88
C LEU A 2 -30.98 -12.54 -0.40
N PRO A 3 -31.96 -13.16 0.28
CA PRO A 3 -31.83 -13.52 1.70
C PRO A 3 -31.10 -14.85 1.84
N PHE A 4 -30.15 -14.90 2.76
CA PHE A 4 -29.46 -16.12 3.17
C PHE A 4 -29.57 -16.27 4.69
N SER A 5 -29.84 -17.47 5.17
CA SER A 5 -30.02 -17.73 6.60
C SER A 5 -28.70 -17.86 7.35
N THR A 6 -27.59 -18.17 6.65
CA THR A 6 -26.27 -18.26 7.26
C THR A 6 -25.17 -17.73 6.32
N PRO A 7 -24.04 -17.27 6.89
CA PRO A 7 -22.89 -16.83 6.11
C PRO A 7 -22.33 -17.92 5.15
N GLU A 8 -22.38 -19.17 5.54
CA GLU A 8 -21.90 -20.33 4.76
C GLU A 8 -22.72 -20.50 3.47
N LEU A 9 -24.05 -20.36 3.57
CA LEU A 9 -24.95 -20.47 2.41
C LEU A 9 -24.72 -19.30 1.44
N LEU A 10 -24.47 -18.09 1.94
CA LEU A 10 -24.09 -16.99 1.10
C LEU A 10 -22.77 -17.29 0.38
N LEU A 11 -21.75 -17.78 1.12
CA LEU A 11 -20.46 -18.11 0.55
C LEU A 11 -20.54 -19.20 -0.52
N GLU A 12 -21.33 -20.25 -0.28
CA GLU A 12 -21.54 -21.32 -1.25
C GLU A 12 -22.20 -20.78 -2.52
N PHE A 13 -23.23 -19.98 -2.39
CA PHE A 13 -23.91 -19.36 -3.51
C PHE A 13 -22.99 -18.47 -4.34
N VAL A 14 -22.27 -17.54 -3.70
CA VAL A 14 -21.35 -16.62 -4.38
C VAL A 14 -20.18 -17.38 -5.00
N THR A 15 -19.73 -18.48 -4.38
CA THR A 15 -18.67 -19.31 -4.95
C THR A 15 -19.08 -19.98 -6.27
N LYS A 16 -20.34 -20.38 -6.40
CA LYS A 16 -20.90 -20.94 -7.63
C LYS A 16 -21.12 -19.88 -8.73
N HIS A 17 -21.28 -18.63 -8.32
CA HIS A 17 -21.58 -17.48 -9.20
C HIS A 17 -20.49 -16.40 -9.11
N TRP A 18 -19.23 -16.77 -8.90
CA TRP A 18 -18.12 -15.86 -8.59
C TRP A 18 -17.82 -14.82 -9.68
N GLN A 19 -18.28 -15.02 -10.89
CA GLN A 19 -18.15 -14.08 -12.01
C GLN A 19 -19.09 -12.88 -11.89
N GLU A 20 -20.11 -12.99 -11.07
CA GLU A 20 -21.06 -11.90 -10.79
C GLU A 20 -20.58 -11.05 -9.59
N ARG A 21 -21.20 -9.89 -9.43
CA ARG A 21 -20.85 -8.94 -8.36
C ARG A 21 -21.92 -8.96 -7.27
N TYR A 22 -21.48 -9.26 -6.07
CA TYR A 22 -22.34 -9.28 -4.87
C TYR A 22 -21.79 -8.33 -3.83
N VAL A 23 -22.68 -7.72 -3.05
CA VAL A 23 -22.32 -6.84 -1.92
C VAL A 23 -23.12 -7.31 -0.71
N THR A 24 -22.44 -7.50 0.41
CA THR A 24 -23.07 -7.70 1.72
C THR A 24 -22.55 -6.69 2.72
N ALA A 25 -23.41 -6.25 3.65
CA ALA A 25 -23.01 -5.47 4.81
C ALA A 25 -23.02 -6.32 6.09
N ASP A 26 -23.37 -7.60 5.97
CA ASP A 26 -23.46 -8.53 7.09
C ASP A 26 -22.11 -9.26 7.26
N LEU A 27 -21.26 -8.71 8.10
CA LEU A 27 -19.97 -9.27 8.47
C LEU A 27 -19.79 -9.15 10.00
N PRO A 28 -20.44 -10.03 10.78
CA PRO A 28 -20.58 -9.84 12.22
C PRO A 28 -19.29 -10.18 13.00
N THR A 29 -18.44 -11.10 12.52
CA THR A 29 -17.33 -11.63 13.30
C THR A 29 -16.07 -11.86 12.45
N GLU A 30 -14.93 -11.95 13.14
CA GLU A 30 -13.65 -12.32 12.51
C GLU A 30 -13.69 -13.72 11.89
N ALA A 31 -14.41 -14.66 12.48
CA ALA A 31 -14.56 -16.01 11.91
C ALA A 31 -15.23 -15.98 10.52
N VAL A 32 -16.27 -15.17 10.36
CA VAL A 32 -16.93 -14.96 9.07
C VAL A 32 -15.98 -14.27 8.09
N LEU A 33 -15.23 -13.26 8.55
CA LEU A 33 -14.23 -12.60 7.72
C LEU A 33 -13.14 -13.58 7.25
N GLU A 34 -12.61 -14.42 8.13
CA GLU A 34 -11.63 -15.44 7.76
C GLU A 34 -12.17 -16.42 6.71
N MET A 35 -13.42 -16.85 6.87
CA MET A 35 -14.08 -17.73 5.93
C MET A 35 -14.21 -17.09 4.53
N TYR A 36 -14.63 -15.83 4.45
CA TYR A 36 -14.76 -15.10 3.19
C TYR A 36 -13.42 -14.75 2.57
N SER A 37 -12.42 -14.36 3.38
CA SER A 37 -11.08 -13.95 2.93
C SER A 37 -10.30 -15.07 2.24
N ARG A 38 -10.70 -16.33 2.44
CA ARG A 38 -10.11 -17.47 1.70
C ARG A 38 -10.47 -17.46 0.22
N ARG A 39 -11.43 -16.64 -0.20
CA ARG A 39 -11.84 -16.56 -1.60
C ARG A 39 -11.08 -15.43 -2.30
N PRO A 40 -10.39 -15.69 -3.41
CA PRO A 40 -9.56 -14.70 -4.10
C PRO A 40 -10.36 -13.55 -4.74
N PHE A 41 -11.67 -13.69 -4.84
CA PHE A 41 -12.60 -12.66 -5.34
C PHE A 41 -13.25 -11.84 -4.22
N PHE A 42 -12.93 -12.08 -2.95
CA PHE A 42 -13.47 -11.31 -1.83
C PHE A 42 -12.69 -10.00 -1.63
N LEU A 43 -13.42 -8.91 -1.51
CA LEU A 43 -12.84 -7.58 -1.22
C LEU A 43 -13.55 -6.99 0.01
N LEU A 44 -12.79 -6.76 1.07
CA LEU A 44 -13.29 -6.09 2.27
C LEU A 44 -13.14 -4.57 2.15
N LEU A 45 -14.27 -3.87 2.31
CA LEU A 45 -14.29 -2.41 2.39
C LEU A 45 -14.70 -1.96 3.80
N SER A 46 -13.95 -1.02 4.35
CA SER A 46 -14.33 -0.29 5.55
C SER A 46 -14.85 1.08 5.17
N ILE A 47 -16.05 1.43 5.65
CA ILE A 47 -16.64 2.75 5.42
C ILE A 47 -16.84 3.40 6.78
N ASP A 48 -16.21 4.54 6.99
CA ASP A 48 -16.33 5.34 8.20
C ASP A 48 -16.69 6.79 7.88
N ALA A 49 -17.07 7.54 8.90
CA ALA A 49 -17.30 8.98 8.80
C ALA A 49 -16.96 9.66 10.14
N PRO A 50 -16.55 10.95 10.15
CA PRO A 50 -16.32 11.69 11.37
C PRO A 50 -17.51 11.61 12.33
N LEU A 51 -17.24 11.56 13.64
CA LEU A 51 -18.27 11.38 14.69
C LEU A 51 -19.44 12.36 14.54
N GLY A 52 -19.15 13.65 14.32
CA GLY A 52 -20.19 14.66 14.12
C GLY A 52 -21.09 14.38 12.93
N VAL A 53 -20.50 13.97 11.79
CA VAL A 53 -21.26 13.60 10.57
C VAL A 53 -22.13 12.37 10.83
N ARG A 54 -21.62 11.37 11.56
CA ARG A 54 -22.40 10.18 11.94
C ARG A 54 -23.55 10.56 12.87
N PHE A 55 -23.32 11.46 13.82
CA PHE A 55 -24.35 11.94 14.74
C PHE A 55 -25.47 12.71 14.02
N GLU A 56 -25.13 13.61 13.12
CA GLU A 56 -26.13 14.33 12.30
C GLU A 56 -26.99 13.38 11.46
N ARG A 57 -26.34 12.40 10.80
CA ARG A 57 -27.06 11.37 10.01
C ARG A 57 -27.93 10.49 10.89
N PHE A 58 -27.47 10.11 12.07
CA PHE A 58 -28.24 9.36 13.05
C PHE A 58 -29.50 10.14 13.48
N ARG A 59 -29.35 11.42 13.82
CA ARG A 59 -30.46 12.29 14.18
C ARG A 59 -31.49 12.41 13.04
N ALA A 60 -31.05 12.67 11.83
CA ALA A 60 -31.91 12.77 10.66
C ALA A 60 -32.66 11.46 10.40
N LYS A 61 -32.03 10.30 10.52
CA LYS A 61 -32.67 8.99 10.36
C LYS A 61 -33.70 8.73 11.44
N THR A 62 -33.39 9.01 12.69
CA THR A 62 -34.28 8.80 13.83
C THR A 62 -35.52 9.70 13.71
N ALA A 63 -35.35 10.96 13.29
CA ALA A 63 -36.49 11.88 13.06
C ALA A 63 -37.43 11.39 11.96
N SER A 64 -36.92 10.78 10.90
CA SER A 64 -37.71 10.25 9.79
C SER A 64 -38.46 8.95 10.11
N THR A 65 -37.95 8.13 11.03
CA THR A 65 -38.49 6.78 11.29
C THR A 65 -39.54 6.77 12.38
N THR A 66 -39.43 7.64 13.37
CA THR A 66 -40.30 7.63 14.56
C THR A 66 -41.49 8.62 14.49
N GLY A 67 -41.64 9.40 13.41
CA GLY A 67 -42.77 10.33 13.24
C GLY A 67 -42.87 11.43 14.31
N GLY A 68 -41.90 11.53 15.20
CA GLY A 68 -41.92 12.47 16.32
C GLY A 68 -40.58 13.16 16.50
N ALA A 69 -40.57 14.49 16.38
CA ALA A 69 -39.39 15.33 16.63
C ALA A 69 -38.74 15.09 18.02
N GLY A 70 -39.48 14.53 18.97
CA GLY A 70 -39.06 14.35 20.35
C GLY A 70 -38.00 13.24 20.60
N ALA A 71 -37.88 12.23 19.74
CA ALA A 71 -36.90 11.14 19.95
C ALA A 71 -35.49 11.51 19.43
N ALA A 72 -35.42 12.24 18.33
CA ALA A 72 -34.17 12.75 17.76
C ALA A 72 -33.52 13.84 18.65
N GLU A 73 -34.37 14.59 19.37
CA GLU A 73 -33.93 15.66 20.27
C GLU A 73 -33.42 15.15 21.62
N ARG A 74 -33.76 13.91 21.99
CA ARG A 74 -33.37 13.29 23.28
C ARG A 74 -32.01 12.60 23.23
N THR A 75 -31.45 12.29 22.07
CA THR A 75 -30.13 11.65 21.99
C THR A 75 -29.06 12.71 22.01
N SER A 76 -28.36 12.82 23.13
CA SER A 76 -27.20 13.73 23.26
C SER A 76 -26.01 13.22 22.43
N LEU A 77 -25.11 14.12 22.04
CA LEU A 77 -23.85 13.74 21.39
C LEU A 77 -23.01 12.82 22.27
N GLU A 78 -23.04 13.06 23.59
CA GLU A 78 -22.34 12.21 24.56
C GLU A 78 -22.85 10.78 24.56
N HIS A 79 -24.15 10.58 24.60
CA HIS A 79 -24.75 9.26 24.51
C HIS A 79 -24.43 8.57 23.17
N PHE A 80 -24.48 9.31 22.07
CA PHE A 80 -24.12 8.79 20.76
C PHE A 80 -22.63 8.42 20.68
N ALA A 81 -21.75 9.21 21.31
CA ALA A 81 -20.33 8.88 21.37
C ALA A 81 -20.09 7.56 22.12
N HIS A 82 -20.72 7.38 23.29
CA HIS A 82 -20.63 6.10 24.03
C HIS A 82 -21.14 4.89 23.21
N MET A 83 -22.26 5.05 22.52
CA MET A 83 -22.76 3.99 21.61
C MET A 83 -21.79 3.70 20.47
N SER A 84 -21.20 4.74 19.90
CA SER A 84 -20.19 4.61 18.83
C SER A 84 -18.93 3.92 19.31
N ASP A 85 -18.45 4.26 20.50
CA ASP A 85 -17.27 3.65 21.10
C ASP A 85 -17.52 2.18 21.45
N ALA A 86 -18.67 1.86 22.04
CA ALA A 86 -19.05 0.47 22.28
C ALA A 86 -19.08 -0.35 20.97
N HIS A 87 -19.69 0.19 19.90
CA HIS A 87 -19.72 -0.49 18.60
C HIS A 87 -18.34 -0.71 17.99
N LEU A 88 -17.41 0.24 18.16
CA LEU A 88 -16.06 0.15 17.57
C LEU A 88 -15.09 -0.66 18.42
N TYR A 89 -15.11 -0.46 19.74
CA TYR A 89 -14.05 -0.91 20.66
C TYR A 89 -14.46 -1.99 21.64
N ASP A 90 -15.69 -2.51 21.55
CA ASP A 90 -16.07 -3.65 22.39
C ASP A 90 -15.09 -4.79 22.21
N VAL A 91 -14.73 -5.44 23.32
CA VAL A 91 -13.70 -6.50 23.35
C VAL A 91 -14.14 -7.75 22.60
N THR A 92 -15.43 -8.02 22.57
CA THR A 92 -16.02 -9.24 21.97
C THR A 92 -16.54 -9.01 20.57
N ASP A 93 -17.27 -7.91 20.37
CA ASP A 93 -18.06 -7.64 19.16
C ASP A 93 -17.66 -6.33 18.45
N GLY A 94 -16.55 -5.71 18.88
CA GLY A 94 -16.08 -4.45 18.32
C GLY A 94 -15.65 -4.57 16.86
N GLN A 95 -16.10 -3.61 16.04
CA GLN A 95 -15.88 -3.63 14.59
C GLN A 95 -14.47 -3.16 14.18
N LEU A 96 -13.69 -2.57 15.09
CA LEU A 96 -12.40 -1.98 14.75
C LEU A 96 -11.40 -3.00 14.19
N SER A 97 -11.39 -4.22 14.72
CA SER A 97 -10.52 -5.30 14.25
C SER A 97 -10.82 -5.66 12.79
N LEU A 98 -12.09 -5.79 12.44
CA LEU A 98 -12.55 -6.05 11.07
C LEU A 98 -12.23 -4.87 10.13
N MET A 99 -12.50 -3.64 10.58
CA MET A 99 -12.21 -2.43 9.81
C MET A 99 -10.70 -2.28 9.52
N ASN A 100 -9.86 -2.66 10.46
CA ASN A 100 -8.40 -2.61 10.29
C ASN A 100 -7.86 -3.61 9.27
N ARG A 101 -8.59 -4.66 8.96
CA ARG A 101 -8.25 -5.66 7.95
C ARG A 101 -8.75 -5.30 6.55
N ALA A 102 -9.52 -4.22 6.42
CA ALA A 102 -10.07 -3.81 5.13
C ALA A 102 -8.98 -3.41 4.13
N SER A 103 -9.07 -3.97 2.92
CA SER A 103 -8.19 -3.64 1.79
C SER A 103 -8.45 -2.24 1.25
N VAL A 104 -9.67 -1.75 1.37
CA VAL A 104 -10.06 -0.40 0.98
C VAL A 104 -10.76 0.28 2.16
N ARG A 105 -10.27 1.45 2.54
CA ARG A 105 -10.87 2.27 3.59
C ARG A 105 -11.42 3.55 2.99
N LEU A 106 -12.70 3.82 3.22
CA LEU A 106 -13.41 4.99 2.73
C LEU A 106 -13.85 5.86 3.91
N LEU A 107 -13.34 7.09 3.97
CA LEU A 107 -13.85 8.10 4.90
C LEU A 107 -14.94 8.92 4.19
N ASN A 108 -16.20 8.68 4.55
CA ASN A 108 -17.33 9.36 3.94
C ASN A 108 -17.66 10.69 4.65
N THR A 109 -17.05 11.76 4.18
CA THR A 109 -17.34 13.14 4.61
C THR A 109 -18.36 13.85 3.72
N SER A 110 -19.00 13.15 2.79
CA SER A 110 -19.89 13.74 1.79
C SER A 110 -21.14 14.32 2.42
N SER A 111 -21.50 15.54 2.03
CA SER A 111 -22.73 16.24 2.48
C SER A 111 -23.96 15.84 1.66
N SER A 112 -23.78 15.18 0.52
CA SER A 112 -24.87 14.74 -0.37
C SER A 112 -24.56 13.41 -1.05
N LEU A 113 -25.59 12.73 -1.53
CA LEU A 113 -25.43 11.49 -2.31
C LEU A 113 -24.68 11.73 -3.62
N ALA A 114 -24.91 12.86 -4.28
CA ALA A 114 -24.19 13.20 -5.51
C ALA A 114 -22.68 13.31 -5.27
N HIS A 115 -22.26 13.95 -4.19
CA HIS A 115 -20.86 14.04 -3.79
C HIS A 115 -20.29 12.66 -3.42
N LEU A 116 -21.05 11.82 -2.72
CA LEU A 116 -20.66 10.44 -2.42
C LEU A 116 -20.43 9.63 -3.70
N TYR A 117 -21.36 9.68 -4.66
CA TYR A 117 -21.23 8.97 -5.93
C TYR A 117 -20.03 9.47 -6.74
N ALA A 118 -19.78 10.78 -6.78
CA ALA A 118 -18.60 11.35 -7.43
C ALA A 118 -17.29 10.88 -6.75
N THR A 119 -17.29 10.66 -5.43
CA THR A 119 -16.15 10.11 -4.70
C THR A 119 -15.96 8.62 -5.00
N LEU A 120 -17.04 7.84 -4.97
CA LEU A 120 -16.98 6.40 -5.24
C LEU A 120 -16.54 6.10 -6.67
N SER A 121 -16.97 6.89 -7.66
CA SER A 121 -16.53 6.72 -9.05
C SER A 121 -15.03 6.89 -9.24
N LYS A 122 -14.37 7.70 -8.40
CA LYS A 122 -12.91 7.90 -8.41
C LYS A 122 -12.14 6.75 -7.73
N VAL A 123 -12.78 5.99 -6.85
CA VAL A 123 -12.14 4.90 -6.09
C VAL A 123 -11.94 3.67 -6.94
N ASP A 124 -12.70 3.50 -8.02
CA ASP A 124 -12.67 2.31 -8.89
C ASP A 124 -12.62 0.99 -8.07
N LEU A 125 -13.73 0.71 -7.38
CA LEU A 125 -13.84 -0.45 -6.49
C LEU A 125 -13.73 -1.79 -7.22
N VAL A 126 -14.00 -1.79 -8.51
CA VAL A 126 -13.99 -3.01 -9.35
C VAL A 126 -12.68 -3.24 -10.07
N ASN A 127 -11.66 -2.44 -9.79
CA ASN A 127 -10.33 -2.62 -10.34
C ASN A 127 -9.74 -3.97 -9.92
N GLU A 128 -9.40 -4.80 -10.89
CA GLU A 128 -8.86 -6.14 -10.67
C GLU A 128 -7.53 -6.13 -9.90
N ASP A 129 -6.74 -5.07 -9.99
CA ASP A 129 -5.47 -4.92 -9.25
C ASP A 129 -5.67 -4.97 -7.73
N ARG A 130 -6.89 -4.74 -7.23
CA ARG A 130 -7.22 -4.86 -5.80
C ARG A 130 -7.27 -6.31 -5.32
N LEU A 131 -7.59 -7.23 -6.19
CA LEU A 131 -7.68 -8.66 -5.91
C LEU A 131 -6.41 -9.40 -6.37
N ARG A 132 -5.91 -9.01 -7.54
CA ARG A 132 -4.70 -9.58 -8.14
C ARG A 132 -3.83 -8.45 -8.67
N PRO A 133 -2.83 -7.99 -7.91
CA PRO A 133 -1.98 -6.87 -8.31
C PRO A 133 -1.29 -7.13 -9.64
N SER A 134 -1.14 -6.07 -10.44
CA SER A 134 -0.32 -6.11 -11.64
C SER A 134 1.14 -6.46 -11.30
N TRP A 135 1.89 -6.90 -12.30
CA TRP A 135 3.30 -7.26 -12.07
C TRP A 135 4.11 -6.09 -11.52
N ASP A 136 3.86 -4.88 -11.98
CA ASP A 136 4.52 -3.69 -11.45
C ASP A 136 4.17 -3.44 -9.98
N THR A 137 2.89 -3.52 -9.63
CA THR A 137 2.42 -3.38 -8.25
C THR A 137 3.04 -4.45 -7.35
N TYR A 138 3.07 -5.69 -7.82
CA TYR A 138 3.65 -6.81 -7.08
C TYR A 138 5.15 -6.64 -6.83
N PHE A 139 5.94 -6.36 -7.87
CA PHE A 139 7.39 -6.21 -7.72
C PHE A 139 7.78 -4.93 -6.99
N MET A 140 7.03 -3.85 -7.13
CA MET A 140 7.25 -2.63 -6.35
C MET A 140 6.94 -2.84 -4.86
N ALA A 141 5.90 -3.63 -4.53
CA ALA A 141 5.61 -4.03 -3.14
C ALA A 141 6.75 -4.88 -2.55
N LEU A 142 7.34 -5.79 -3.33
CA LEU A 142 8.53 -6.55 -2.91
C LEU A 142 9.75 -5.65 -2.70
N ALA A 143 9.98 -4.66 -3.56
CA ALA A 143 11.04 -3.67 -3.38
C ALA A 143 10.84 -2.87 -2.08
N SER A 144 9.62 -2.42 -1.81
CA SER A 144 9.27 -1.75 -0.56
C SER A 144 9.43 -2.65 0.67
N LEU A 145 9.15 -3.95 0.54
CA LEU A 145 9.40 -4.92 1.60
C LEU A 145 10.90 -5.12 1.84
N ALA A 146 11.71 -5.22 0.77
CA ALA A 146 13.16 -5.30 0.87
C ALA A 146 13.75 -4.07 1.58
N ALA A 147 13.23 -2.87 1.33
CA ALA A 147 13.64 -1.63 2.01
C ALA A 147 13.51 -1.72 3.54
N ARG A 148 12.55 -2.50 4.06
CA ARG A 148 12.38 -2.69 5.52
C ARG A 148 13.56 -3.42 6.17
N ARG A 149 14.37 -4.14 5.39
CA ARG A 149 15.61 -4.80 5.85
C ARG A 149 16.81 -3.86 5.90
N SER A 150 16.69 -2.65 5.36
CA SER A 150 17.78 -1.67 5.39
C SER A 150 18.22 -1.38 6.82
N ASN A 151 19.54 -1.41 7.05
CA ASN A 151 20.17 -0.96 8.29
C ASN A 151 20.70 0.47 8.21
N CYS A 152 20.54 1.16 7.09
CA CYS A 152 20.98 2.54 6.91
C CYS A 152 20.14 3.51 7.73
N MET A 153 20.78 4.32 8.57
CA MET A 153 20.12 5.29 9.44
C MET A 153 19.66 6.56 8.71
N LYS A 154 20.07 6.74 7.45
CA LYS A 154 19.71 7.94 6.70
C LYS A 154 18.46 7.77 5.85
N ARG A 155 18.33 6.65 5.15
CA ARG A 155 17.21 6.32 4.28
C ARG A 155 17.11 4.83 4.07
N ARG A 156 15.90 4.31 3.99
CA ARG A 156 15.64 2.92 3.59
C ARG A 156 15.33 2.90 2.10
N VAL A 157 16.06 2.11 1.36
CA VAL A 157 15.86 1.87 -0.08
C VAL A 157 15.86 0.37 -0.32
N GLY A 158 14.93 -0.08 -1.14
CA GLY A 158 14.81 -1.48 -1.54
C GLY A 158 14.73 -1.63 -3.04
N CYS A 159 15.24 -2.75 -3.52
CA CYS A 159 15.34 -3.06 -4.93
C CYS A 159 15.04 -4.54 -5.18
N VAL A 160 14.43 -4.83 -6.33
CA VAL A 160 14.16 -6.20 -6.79
C VAL A 160 14.57 -6.32 -8.24
N LEU A 161 15.40 -7.30 -8.55
CA LEU A 161 15.78 -7.65 -9.90
C LEU A 161 14.92 -8.79 -10.40
N VAL A 162 14.33 -8.60 -11.57
CA VAL A 162 13.31 -9.51 -12.15
C VAL A 162 13.70 -9.87 -13.59
N ARG A 163 13.46 -11.09 -14.00
CA ARG A 163 13.52 -11.53 -15.39
C ARG A 163 12.37 -12.52 -15.64
N GLU A 164 11.70 -12.41 -16.79
CA GLU A 164 10.59 -13.29 -17.15
C GLU A 164 9.53 -13.41 -16.03
N LYS A 165 9.25 -12.29 -15.36
CA LYS A 165 8.32 -12.23 -14.21
C LYS A 165 8.75 -13.10 -13.01
N ARG A 166 10.03 -13.40 -12.87
CA ARG A 166 10.61 -14.13 -11.74
C ARG A 166 11.65 -13.27 -11.04
N VAL A 167 11.62 -13.27 -9.71
CA VAL A 167 12.62 -12.59 -8.89
C VAL A 167 13.96 -13.32 -9.02
N ILE A 168 15.00 -12.60 -9.40
CA ILE A 168 16.39 -13.09 -9.47
C ILE A 168 17.09 -12.80 -8.14
N SER A 169 16.96 -11.57 -7.65
CA SER A 169 17.55 -11.11 -6.39
C SER A 169 16.75 -9.96 -5.80
N THR A 170 17.01 -9.71 -4.53
CA THR A 170 16.54 -8.50 -3.82
C THR A 170 17.76 -7.77 -3.27
N GLY A 171 17.64 -6.44 -3.11
CA GLY A 171 18.66 -5.62 -2.50
C GLY A 171 18.06 -4.60 -1.56
N TYR A 172 18.83 -4.21 -0.57
CA TYR A 172 18.52 -3.10 0.33
C TYR A 172 19.81 -2.39 0.69
N ASN A 173 19.72 -1.11 1.03
CA ASN A 173 20.90 -0.35 1.35
C ASN A 173 21.36 -0.55 2.79
N GLY A 174 22.68 -0.52 3.01
CA GLY A 174 23.27 -0.70 4.33
C GLY A 174 24.76 -1.03 4.25
N THR A 175 25.41 -1.13 5.40
CA THR A 175 26.83 -1.52 5.47
C THR A 175 27.02 -2.95 4.97
N PRO A 176 28.15 -3.22 4.26
CA PRO A 176 28.46 -4.55 3.73
C PRO A 176 28.64 -5.60 4.82
N ARG A 177 28.62 -6.88 4.42
CA ARG A 177 28.97 -8.01 5.32
C ARG A 177 30.33 -7.80 5.98
N GLY A 178 30.42 -8.18 7.25
CA GLY A 178 31.67 -8.08 8.03
C GLY A 178 31.90 -6.71 8.65
N LEU A 179 31.15 -5.69 8.26
CA LEU A 179 31.18 -4.39 8.93
C LEU A 179 30.05 -4.26 9.94
N ARG A 180 30.28 -3.45 10.97
CA ARG A 180 29.23 -3.08 11.94
C ARG A 180 28.07 -2.41 11.22
N ASN A 181 26.84 -2.74 11.62
CA ASN A 181 25.63 -2.15 11.04
C ASN A 181 25.61 -0.63 11.16
N CYS A 182 25.07 0.04 10.16
CA CYS A 182 24.95 1.51 10.16
C CYS A 182 24.17 1.99 11.40
N GLY A 183 23.08 1.28 11.79
CA GLY A 183 22.30 1.57 12.99
C GLY A 183 23.07 1.40 14.31
N GLU A 184 24.21 0.72 14.29
CA GLU A 184 25.13 0.54 15.41
C GLU A 184 26.33 1.51 15.34
N GLY A 185 26.27 2.51 14.46
CA GLY A 185 27.35 3.48 14.25
C GLY A 185 28.39 3.04 13.22
N GLY A 186 28.14 1.97 12.43
CA GLY A 186 29.12 1.43 11.46
C GLY A 186 29.42 2.32 10.26
N CYS A 187 28.60 3.33 9.98
CA CYS A 187 28.84 4.32 8.92
C CYS A 187 28.85 5.73 9.49
N GLY A 188 30.03 6.35 9.61
CA GLY A 188 30.20 7.71 10.16
C GLY A 188 29.33 8.71 9.42
N ARG A 189 29.43 8.74 8.07
CA ARG A 189 28.61 9.66 7.27
C ARG A 189 27.11 9.64 7.60
N CYS A 190 26.52 8.47 7.79
CA CYS A 190 25.10 8.34 8.07
C CYS A 190 24.76 8.75 9.52
N ASN A 191 25.68 8.57 10.45
CA ASN A 191 25.48 8.83 11.88
C ASN A 191 25.84 10.27 12.26
N ASP A 192 26.73 10.94 11.51
CA ASP A 192 27.15 12.33 11.78
C ASP A 192 26.14 13.40 11.32
N GLY A 193 24.95 13.00 10.87
CA GLY A 193 23.87 13.92 10.50
C GLY A 193 24.13 14.75 9.24
N GLN A 194 25.10 14.40 8.40
CA GLN A 194 25.40 15.16 7.18
C GLN A 194 24.20 15.22 6.22
N GLY A 195 24.04 16.37 5.54
CA GLY A 195 22.96 16.63 4.59
C GLY A 195 22.85 15.61 3.43
N SER A 196 21.73 15.66 2.70
CA SER A 196 21.55 14.83 1.51
C SER A 196 22.58 15.21 0.44
N GLY A 197 23.19 14.22 -0.22
CA GLY A 197 24.23 14.44 -1.25
C GLY A 197 25.64 14.70 -0.71
N HIS A 198 25.82 15.12 0.53
CA HIS A 198 27.15 15.41 1.11
C HIS A 198 27.87 14.13 1.57
N GLY A 199 29.19 14.08 1.38
CA GLY A 199 30.05 12.99 1.85
C GLY A 199 29.72 11.61 1.26
N LEU A 200 29.18 11.54 0.04
CA LEU A 200 28.85 10.26 -0.60
C LEU A 200 30.04 9.34 -0.77
N THR A 201 31.22 9.90 -1.02
CA THR A 201 32.49 9.16 -1.21
C THR A 201 32.97 8.47 0.06
N THR A 202 32.52 8.88 1.23
CA THR A 202 32.86 8.31 2.53
C THR A 202 31.77 7.43 3.11
N CYS A 203 30.66 7.23 2.36
CA CYS A 203 29.55 6.39 2.81
C CYS A 203 29.89 4.91 2.69
N LEU A 204 29.83 4.20 3.81
CA LEU A 204 30.05 2.74 3.82
C LEU A 204 28.80 1.93 3.48
N CYS A 205 27.63 2.58 3.39
CA CYS A 205 26.40 1.88 2.97
C CYS A 205 26.40 1.70 1.45
N ILE A 206 26.41 0.46 0.99
CA ILE A 206 26.13 0.15 -0.41
C ILE A 206 24.66 0.47 -0.72
N HIS A 207 24.40 0.78 -1.97
CA HIS A 207 23.03 1.07 -2.41
C HIS A 207 22.23 -0.21 -2.64
N ALA A 208 20.90 -0.11 -2.61
CA ALA A 208 20.02 -1.25 -2.77
C ALA A 208 20.19 -1.90 -4.15
N GLU A 209 20.35 -1.09 -5.19
CA GLU A 209 20.56 -1.53 -6.56
C GLU A 209 21.88 -2.32 -6.65
N GLU A 210 22.95 -1.77 -6.11
CA GLU A 210 24.25 -2.43 -6.08
C GLU A 210 24.21 -3.75 -5.32
N ASN A 211 23.53 -3.78 -4.17
CA ASN A 211 23.32 -5.00 -3.40
C ASN A 211 22.57 -6.06 -4.23
N ALA A 212 21.49 -5.68 -4.93
CA ALA A 212 20.75 -6.59 -5.78
C ALA A 212 21.60 -7.14 -6.94
N LEU A 213 22.43 -6.28 -7.57
CA LEU A 213 23.33 -6.68 -8.66
C LEU A 213 24.42 -7.65 -8.18
N LEU A 214 25.03 -7.39 -7.02
CA LEU A 214 26.04 -8.25 -6.41
C LEU A 214 25.47 -9.62 -6.02
N GLU A 215 24.25 -9.65 -5.44
CA GLU A 215 23.57 -10.89 -5.07
C GLU A 215 23.18 -11.72 -6.30
N ALA A 216 22.74 -11.07 -7.38
CA ALA A 216 22.41 -11.76 -8.62
C ALA A 216 23.67 -12.35 -9.30
N GLY A 217 24.76 -11.58 -9.35
CA GLY A 217 25.88 -11.86 -10.21
C GLY A 217 25.53 -11.74 -11.69
N ARG A 218 26.50 -11.37 -12.53
CA ARG A 218 26.28 -11.09 -13.95
C ARG A 218 25.68 -12.27 -14.72
N GLU A 219 26.07 -13.48 -14.38
CA GLU A 219 25.60 -14.71 -15.07
C GLU A 219 24.08 -14.93 -14.95
N ARG A 220 23.45 -14.45 -13.89
CA ARG A 220 21.99 -14.55 -13.67
C ARG A 220 21.25 -13.35 -14.27
N ILE A 221 21.93 -12.23 -14.48
CA ILE A 221 21.40 -11.04 -15.14
C ILE A 221 21.62 -11.24 -16.65
N ARG A 222 20.58 -11.60 -17.35
CA ARG A 222 20.58 -11.75 -18.81
C ARG A 222 19.73 -10.67 -19.44
N GLU A 223 19.62 -10.71 -20.77
CA GLU A 223 18.75 -9.82 -21.52
C GLU A 223 17.32 -9.79 -20.96
N GLU A 224 16.65 -8.66 -21.11
CA GLU A 224 15.28 -8.40 -20.62
C GLU A 224 15.12 -8.38 -19.08
N ALA A 225 16.21 -8.31 -18.32
CA ALA A 225 16.10 -8.10 -16.88
C ALA A 225 15.57 -6.69 -16.58
N ILE A 226 14.67 -6.61 -15.57
CA ILE A 226 14.02 -5.38 -15.11
C ILE A 226 14.40 -5.16 -13.67
N LEU A 227 14.77 -3.93 -13.33
CA LEU A 227 15.07 -3.52 -11.96
C LEU A 227 13.92 -2.67 -11.41
N TYR A 228 13.29 -3.14 -10.35
CA TYR A 228 12.30 -2.38 -9.57
C TYR A 228 12.98 -1.79 -8.34
N CYS A 229 12.90 -0.48 -8.17
CA CYS A 229 13.46 0.23 -7.03
C CYS A 229 12.45 1.22 -6.45
N ASP A 230 12.33 1.32 -5.14
CA ASP A 230 11.42 2.29 -4.53
C ASP A 230 11.88 3.75 -4.72
N THR A 231 13.15 3.95 -5.06
CA THR A 231 13.74 5.26 -5.37
C THR A 231 14.46 5.20 -6.71
N CYS A 232 14.41 6.29 -7.50
CA CYS A 232 15.18 6.42 -8.72
C CYS A 232 16.67 6.17 -8.45
N PRO A 233 17.36 5.30 -9.22
CA PRO A 233 18.80 5.05 -9.07
C PRO A 233 19.62 6.33 -9.19
N CYS A 234 20.67 6.44 -8.40
CA CYS A 234 21.63 7.52 -8.57
C CYS A 234 22.59 7.25 -9.75
N LEU A 235 23.34 8.26 -10.18
CA LEU A 235 24.26 8.17 -11.31
C LEU A 235 25.24 6.99 -11.21
N THR A 236 25.83 6.75 -10.02
CA THR A 236 26.78 5.63 -9.82
C THR A 236 26.13 4.27 -9.94
N CYS A 237 24.86 4.13 -9.53
CA CYS A 237 24.08 2.91 -9.72
C CYS A 237 23.66 2.74 -11.18
N SER A 238 23.27 3.82 -11.88
CA SER A 238 22.87 3.74 -13.29
C SER A 238 24.01 3.24 -14.19
N ILE A 239 25.24 3.67 -13.96
CA ILE A 239 26.41 3.16 -14.68
C ILE A 239 26.55 1.63 -14.51
N LYS A 240 26.38 1.12 -13.29
CA LYS A 240 26.47 -0.32 -12.99
C LYS A 240 25.31 -1.09 -13.61
N ILE A 241 24.10 -0.52 -13.56
CA ILE A 241 22.88 -1.08 -14.17
C ILE A 241 23.07 -1.24 -15.69
N CYS A 242 23.59 -0.21 -16.37
CA CYS A 242 23.91 -0.28 -17.79
C CYS A 242 24.98 -1.35 -18.07
N GLN A 243 26.05 -1.40 -17.26
CA GLN A 243 27.17 -2.33 -17.46
C GLN A 243 26.75 -3.80 -17.37
N VAL A 244 25.77 -4.15 -16.55
CA VAL A 244 25.27 -5.54 -16.42
C VAL A 244 24.20 -5.89 -17.45
N GLY A 245 23.71 -4.93 -18.25
CA GLY A 245 22.78 -5.17 -19.37
C GLY A 245 21.29 -5.23 -18.96
N ILE A 246 20.89 -4.50 -17.92
CA ILE A 246 19.48 -4.36 -17.56
C ILE A 246 18.74 -3.55 -18.62
N SER A 247 17.58 -4.02 -19.06
CA SER A 247 16.79 -3.41 -20.14
C SER A 247 15.82 -2.32 -19.66
N GLU A 248 15.36 -2.44 -18.41
CA GLU A 248 14.37 -1.50 -17.86
C GLU A 248 14.60 -1.26 -16.38
N VAL A 249 14.40 -0.01 -15.96
CA VAL A 249 14.33 0.41 -14.55
C VAL A 249 12.97 1.02 -14.28
N VAL A 250 12.28 0.47 -13.27
CA VAL A 250 10.99 0.96 -12.77
C VAL A 250 11.20 1.51 -11.37
N TYR A 251 10.84 2.77 -11.13
CA TYR A 251 11.01 3.39 -9.82
C TYR A 251 9.73 4.08 -9.33
N SER A 252 9.55 4.19 -8.02
CA SER A 252 8.39 4.84 -7.41
C SER A 252 8.65 6.31 -7.08
N GLN A 253 9.72 6.61 -6.36
CA GLN A 253 10.02 7.96 -5.89
C GLN A 253 11.15 8.58 -6.70
N GLY A 254 10.94 9.81 -7.21
CA GLY A 254 11.96 10.62 -7.84
C GLY A 254 13.06 11.06 -6.85
N TYR A 255 14.26 11.34 -7.35
CA TYR A 255 15.39 11.90 -6.60
C TYR A 255 15.90 13.16 -7.30
N SER A 256 16.52 14.07 -6.55
CA SER A 256 16.96 15.39 -7.03
C SER A 256 17.99 15.38 -8.19
N MET A 257 18.53 14.23 -8.56
CA MET A 257 19.53 14.04 -9.64
C MET A 257 19.01 13.18 -10.79
N ASP A 258 17.71 13.09 -10.98
CA ASP A 258 17.08 12.22 -11.99
C ASP A 258 17.47 12.60 -13.45
N GLY A 259 17.87 13.85 -13.69
CA GLY A 259 18.26 14.34 -15.03
C GLY A 259 19.51 13.62 -15.58
N ASP A 260 20.58 13.53 -14.78
CA ASP A 260 21.83 12.89 -15.19
C ASP A 260 21.65 11.37 -15.35
N THR A 261 20.92 10.75 -14.43
CA THR A 261 20.54 9.33 -14.50
C THR A 261 19.73 9.03 -15.75
N ALA A 262 18.74 9.88 -16.08
CA ALA A 262 17.91 9.71 -17.26
C ALA A 262 18.71 9.86 -18.57
N ALA A 263 19.72 10.74 -18.60
CA ALA A 263 20.61 10.90 -19.74
C ALA A 263 21.44 9.64 -20.00
N VAL A 264 22.06 9.08 -18.94
CA VAL A 264 22.85 7.84 -19.03
C VAL A 264 21.99 6.66 -19.49
N PHE A 265 20.81 6.46 -18.92
CA PHE A 265 19.91 5.39 -19.34
C PHE A 265 19.44 5.53 -20.78
N ARG A 266 19.14 6.76 -21.22
CA ARG A 266 18.74 7.03 -22.61
C ARG A 266 19.87 6.68 -23.59
N GLU A 267 21.11 7.07 -23.30
CA GLU A 267 22.27 6.78 -24.13
C GLU A 267 22.54 5.28 -24.20
N ALA A 268 22.41 4.58 -23.05
CA ALA A 268 22.60 3.13 -22.96
C ALA A 268 21.40 2.30 -23.49
N GLY A 269 20.30 2.92 -23.93
CA GLY A 269 19.10 2.22 -24.37
C GLY A 269 18.29 1.55 -23.25
N VAL A 270 18.53 1.92 -21.99
CA VAL A 270 17.78 1.41 -20.83
C VAL A 270 16.50 2.21 -20.66
N ARG A 271 15.36 1.53 -20.63
CA ARG A 271 14.06 2.20 -20.41
C ARG A 271 13.90 2.58 -18.94
N LEU A 272 13.76 3.88 -18.68
CA LEU A 272 13.48 4.41 -17.34
C LEU A 272 11.99 4.76 -17.23
N ARG A 273 11.29 4.20 -16.26
CA ARG A 273 9.85 4.40 -16.07
C ARG A 273 9.49 4.62 -14.60
N GLN A 274 8.69 5.66 -14.34
CA GLN A 274 8.14 5.88 -13.01
C GLN A 274 6.87 5.05 -12.82
N PHE A 275 6.84 4.28 -11.75
CA PHE A 275 5.64 3.59 -11.28
C PHE A 275 4.78 4.57 -10.47
N VAL A 276 3.56 4.76 -10.91
CA VAL A 276 2.54 5.49 -10.18
C VAL A 276 1.53 4.45 -9.70
N PRO A 277 1.46 4.17 -8.38
CA PRO A 277 0.47 3.23 -7.88
C PRO A 277 -0.93 3.74 -8.24
N VAL A 278 -1.84 2.80 -8.52
CA VAL A 278 -3.27 3.14 -8.67
C VAL A 278 -3.70 3.79 -7.36
N SER A 279 -3.73 5.12 -7.35
CA SER A 279 -3.97 5.90 -6.14
C SER A 279 -5.39 5.63 -5.66
N CYS A 280 -5.53 5.18 -4.41
CA CYS A 280 -6.76 5.41 -3.68
C CYS A 280 -6.86 6.94 -3.46
N PRO A 281 -7.81 7.65 -4.07
CA PRO A 281 -7.90 9.11 -3.95
C PRO A 281 -8.12 9.59 -2.51
N VAL A 282 -8.48 8.68 -1.62
CA VAL A 282 -8.80 8.95 -0.21
C VAL A 282 -7.58 8.83 0.71
N CYS A 283 -6.50 8.18 0.26
CA CYS A 283 -5.29 7.97 1.07
C CYS A 283 -4.27 9.11 0.98
N LYS A 284 -4.58 10.24 0.32
CA LYS A 284 -3.73 11.42 0.34
C LYS A 284 -3.79 12.09 1.71
N GLY A 285 -2.93 11.69 2.62
CA GLY A 285 -2.77 12.35 3.93
C GLY A 285 -2.52 11.42 5.12
N VAL A 286 -2.61 10.11 4.94
CA VAL A 286 -2.26 9.15 6.00
C VAL A 286 -1.21 8.21 5.42
N GLY A 287 0.02 8.36 5.86
CA GLY A 287 1.18 7.59 5.36
C GLY A 287 1.17 6.14 5.76
N TRP A 288 0.18 5.37 5.36
CA TRP A 288 0.13 3.90 5.44
C TRP A 288 -1.08 3.42 4.61
N CYS A 289 -0.86 3.00 3.41
CA CYS A 289 -1.68 2.01 2.71
C CYS A 289 -0.86 0.76 2.49
#